data_bef6fc731d4b1eafe15b6cbfec993c49
#
_entry.id   bef6fc731d4b1eafe15b6cbfec993c49
#
_cell.length_a   1.000
_cell.length_b   1.000
_cell.length_c   1.000
_cell.angle_alpha   90.00
_cell.angle_beta   90.00
_cell.angle_gamma   90.00
#
_symmetry.space_group_name_H-M   'P 1'
#
loop_
_entity.id
_entity.type
_entity.pdbx_description
1 polymer ?
#
loop_
_entity_poly.entity_id
_entity_poly.type
_entity_poly.pdbx_seq_one_letter_code
_entity_poly.pdbx_strand_id
1 'polypeptide(L)'
;EVRRIAAEIGLPNAKKKDSTGICFIGERPFRDFLNRYISQEPGPIKDEHGHTIGQHVGLSFYTLGQRQGLGIGGLKAKGAALKAIQAQGLRGAGEHEPWFVARKDLEHNTLCVVQGHDHPWLLSDALQAGDASWCAGEPPAPGAYAAKTRYRQVDAPCRLDLDPSGAFSLQFDQPQWAVTPG
;
A
#
# COMPACT_ATOMS: atom_id res chain seq x y z
N GLU A 1 4.03 -24.92 -14.24
CA GLU A 1 4.64 -25.42 -15.50
C GLU A 1 6.17 -25.60 -15.38
N VAL A 2 6.93 -24.57 -15.04
CA VAL A 2 8.41 -24.61 -14.93
C VAL A 2 8.90 -25.72 -13.99
N ARG A 3 8.32 -25.87 -12.79
CA ARG A 3 8.69 -26.92 -11.84
C ARG A 3 8.35 -28.34 -12.33
N ARG A 4 7.28 -28.50 -13.11
CA ARG A 4 6.93 -29.78 -13.73
C ARG A 4 8.00 -30.16 -14.74
N ILE A 5 8.36 -29.26 -15.64
CA ILE A 5 9.41 -29.47 -16.64
C ILE A 5 10.75 -29.77 -15.96
N ALA A 6 11.12 -29.00 -14.93
CA ALA A 6 12.35 -29.20 -14.17
C ALA A 6 12.42 -30.59 -13.51
N ALA A 7 11.28 -31.10 -13.02
CA ALA A 7 11.20 -32.45 -12.46
C ALA A 7 11.29 -33.54 -13.54
N GLU A 8 10.65 -33.35 -14.70
CA GLU A 8 10.69 -34.26 -15.84
C GLU A 8 12.10 -34.42 -16.41
N ILE A 9 12.87 -33.35 -16.49
CA ILE A 9 14.29 -33.39 -16.95
C ILE A 9 15.29 -33.69 -15.83
N GLY A 10 14.82 -34.01 -14.62
CA GLY A 10 15.65 -34.49 -13.52
C GLY A 10 16.51 -33.42 -12.84
N LEU A 11 16.13 -32.15 -12.88
CA LEU A 11 16.91 -31.09 -12.21
C LEU A 11 16.87 -31.26 -10.68
N PRO A 12 18.03 -31.26 -9.98
CA PRO A 12 18.11 -31.49 -8.53
C PRO A 12 17.42 -30.41 -7.72
N ASN A 13 17.23 -29.23 -8.29
CA ASN A 13 16.58 -28.08 -7.66
C ASN A 13 15.08 -27.93 -8.01
N ALA A 14 14.48 -28.87 -8.74
CA ALA A 14 13.07 -28.83 -9.15
C ALA A 14 12.08 -28.59 -7.98
N LYS A 15 12.40 -29.14 -6.80
CA LYS A 15 11.60 -29.02 -5.57
C LYS A 15 12.08 -27.92 -4.62
N LYS A 16 13.14 -27.16 -4.98
CA LYS A 16 13.63 -26.09 -4.12
C LYS A 16 12.60 -24.99 -3.98
N LYS A 17 12.38 -24.52 -2.74
CA LYS A 17 11.52 -23.37 -2.48
C LYS A 17 12.15 -22.12 -3.12
N ASP A 18 11.28 -21.24 -3.61
CA ASP A 18 11.74 -19.94 -4.11
C ASP A 18 12.36 -19.13 -2.97
N SER A 19 13.38 -18.35 -3.28
CA SER A 19 13.95 -17.43 -2.33
C SER A 19 12.92 -16.34 -2.01
N THR A 20 12.51 -16.24 -0.73
CA THR A 20 11.49 -15.29 -0.27
C THR A 20 12.09 -14.06 0.38
N GLY A 21 13.39 -13.87 0.32
CA GLY A 21 14.11 -12.77 0.94
C GLY A 21 15.17 -12.15 0.04
N ILE A 22 15.61 -10.96 0.42
CA ILE A 22 16.74 -10.29 -0.23
C ILE A 22 18.02 -10.98 0.27
N CYS A 23 18.75 -11.64 -0.63
CA CYS A 23 19.88 -12.54 -0.31
C CYS A 23 20.99 -11.91 0.54
N PHE A 24 21.17 -10.59 0.52
CA PHE A 24 22.20 -9.88 1.28
C PHE A 24 21.75 -9.40 2.67
N ILE A 25 20.45 -9.54 3.03
CA ILE A 25 19.95 -9.20 4.36
C ILE A 25 20.13 -10.37 5.35
N GLY A 26 20.25 -11.61 4.85
CA GLY A 26 20.31 -12.82 5.65
C GLY A 26 18.95 -13.20 6.26
N GLU A 27 18.93 -14.18 7.18
CA GLU A 27 17.73 -14.67 7.84
C GLU A 27 17.32 -13.77 9.03
N ARG A 28 17.19 -12.48 8.81
CA ARG A 28 16.72 -11.54 9.83
C ARG A 28 15.30 -11.10 9.54
N PRO A 29 14.46 -10.84 10.57
CA PRO A 29 13.18 -10.19 10.36
C PRO A 29 13.41 -8.86 9.62
N PHE A 30 12.75 -8.67 8.49
CA PHE A 30 12.92 -7.47 7.63
C PHE A 30 12.71 -6.17 8.41
N ARG A 31 11.79 -6.18 9.36
CA ARG A 31 11.52 -5.05 10.26
C ARG A 31 12.75 -4.67 11.10
N ASP A 32 13.44 -5.66 11.67
CA ASP A 32 14.63 -5.43 12.53
C ASP A 32 15.83 -4.92 11.72
N PHE A 33 15.91 -5.33 10.46
CA PHE A 33 16.89 -4.79 9.51
C PHE A 33 16.59 -3.32 9.21
N LEU A 34 15.36 -2.99 8.83
CA LEU A 34 14.94 -1.61 8.51
C LEU A 34 15.08 -0.66 9.70
N ASN A 35 14.85 -1.14 10.91
CA ASN A 35 14.96 -0.34 12.14
C ASN A 35 16.35 0.30 12.36
N ARG A 36 17.37 -0.17 11.67
CA ARG A 36 18.73 0.39 11.74
C ARG A 36 18.93 1.60 10.82
N TYR A 37 18.10 1.74 9.81
CA TYR A 37 18.26 2.72 8.73
C TYR A 37 17.12 3.73 8.67
N ILE A 38 15.96 3.37 9.21
CA ILE A 38 14.76 4.18 9.17
C ILE A 38 14.39 4.57 10.60
N SER A 39 14.31 5.86 10.84
CA SER A 39 13.85 6.41 12.13
C SER A 39 12.45 5.88 12.45
N GLN A 40 12.30 5.30 13.63
CA GLN A 40 11.01 4.92 14.18
C GLN A 40 10.46 6.10 14.97
N GLU A 41 9.61 6.86 14.33
CA GLU A 41 8.87 7.94 15.00
C GLU A 41 7.41 7.50 15.15
N PRO A 42 7.01 6.96 16.31
CA PRO A 42 5.63 6.61 16.57
C PRO A 42 4.73 7.84 16.50
N GLY A 43 3.53 7.64 15.98
CA GLY A 43 2.55 8.71 15.88
C GLY A 43 1.11 8.18 15.89
N PRO A 44 0.11 9.06 15.88
CA PRO A 44 -1.27 8.66 15.95
C PRO A 44 -1.75 8.02 14.64
N ILE A 45 -2.63 7.02 14.78
CA ILE A 45 -3.48 6.54 13.70
C ILE A 45 -4.83 7.22 13.88
N LYS A 46 -5.28 7.93 12.85
CA LYS A 46 -6.56 8.65 12.85
C LYS A 46 -7.51 8.10 11.80
N ASP A 47 -8.81 8.14 12.14
CA ASP A 47 -9.88 7.86 11.19
C ASP A 47 -10.15 9.07 10.27
N GLU A 48 -11.13 8.94 9.36
CA GLU A 48 -11.57 9.98 8.43
C GLU A 48 -12.16 11.21 9.12
N HIS A 49 -12.58 11.07 10.38
CA HIS A 49 -13.13 12.15 11.20
C HIS A 49 -12.08 12.84 12.09
N GLY A 50 -10.82 12.37 12.01
CA GLY A 50 -9.70 12.90 12.81
C GLY A 50 -9.59 12.31 14.22
N HIS A 51 -10.41 11.32 14.58
CA HIS A 51 -10.31 10.66 15.88
C HIS A 51 -9.09 9.74 15.91
N THR A 52 -8.33 9.81 17.00
CA THR A 52 -7.22 8.89 17.20
C THR A 52 -7.74 7.53 17.65
N ILE A 53 -7.49 6.50 16.82
CA ILE A 53 -7.96 5.12 17.04
C ILE A 53 -6.81 4.15 17.32
N GLY A 54 -5.57 4.61 17.27
CA GLY A 54 -4.39 3.79 17.53
C GLY A 54 -3.10 4.57 17.44
N GLN A 55 -1.99 3.84 17.45
CA GLN A 55 -0.64 4.38 17.28
C GLN A 55 0.15 3.53 16.30
N HIS A 56 0.83 4.19 15.37
CA HIS A 56 1.76 3.54 14.44
C HIS A 56 3.20 3.60 14.96
N VAL A 57 4.05 2.73 14.45
CA VAL A 57 5.47 2.60 14.86
C VAL A 57 6.42 3.43 13.99
N GLY A 58 5.91 4.14 12.99
CA GLY A 58 6.64 4.93 12.01
C GLY A 58 5.97 4.84 10.66
N LEU A 59 5.74 5.97 9.97
CA LEU A 59 4.99 6.03 8.69
C LEU A 59 5.63 5.20 7.57
N SER A 60 6.95 5.01 7.61
CA SER A 60 7.70 4.24 6.61
C SER A 60 7.34 2.75 6.58
N PHE A 61 6.76 2.21 7.66
CA PHE A 61 6.36 0.80 7.74
C PHE A 61 4.98 0.52 7.14
N TYR A 62 4.30 1.52 6.64
CA TYR A 62 2.95 1.39 6.12
C TYR A 62 2.89 1.77 4.64
N THR A 63 2.00 1.10 3.91
CA THR A 63 1.74 1.36 2.49
C THR A 63 0.26 1.70 2.30
N LEU A 64 -0.06 2.60 1.39
CA LEU A 64 -1.46 2.90 1.07
C LEU A 64 -2.20 1.62 0.67
N GLY A 65 -3.44 1.46 1.14
CA GLY A 65 -4.22 0.24 0.97
C GLY A 65 -3.82 -0.93 1.88
N GLN A 66 -2.82 -0.76 2.76
CA GLN A 66 -2.48 -1.80 3.73
C GLN A 66 -3.62 -2.03 4.72
N ARG A 67 -3.96 -3.30 4.93
CA ARG A 67 -4.99 -3.75 5.88
C ARG A 67 -4.40 -4.39 7.13
N GLN A 68 -3.33 -5.17 6.97
CA GLN A 68 -2.76 -5.96 8.06
C GLN A 68 -1.69 -5.17 8.82
N GLY A 69 -1.50 -5.50 10.10
CA GLY A 69 -0.43 -4.93 10.91
C GLY A 69 -0.68 -3.51 11.40
N LEU A 70 -1.92 -3.02 11.34
CA LEU A 70 -2.28 -1.68 11.83
C LEU A 70 -2.42 -1.63 13.36
N GLY A 71 -2.61 -2.76 14.02
CA GLY A 71 -2.81 -2.82 15.47
C GLY A 71 -4.17 -2.28 15.96
N ILE A 72 -5.02 -1.81 15.06
CA ILE A 72 -6.36 -1.25 15.35
C ILE A 72 -7.51 -2.21 15.03
N GLY A 73 -7.21 -3.33 14.37
CA GLY A 73 -8.19 -4.37 14.04
C GLY A 73 -8.24 -5.43 15.12
N GLY A 74 -9.38 -5.54 15.79
CA GLY A 74 -9.62 -6.60 16.77
C GLY A 74 -9.77 -6.13 18.21
N LEU A 75 -10.01 -4.86 18.47
CA LEU A 75 -10.64 -4.45 19.71
C LEU A 75 -12.06 -5.04 19.72
N LYS A 76 -12.14 -6.35 19.94
CA LYS A 76 -13.35 -6.99 20.48
C LYS A 76 -13.46 -6.50 21.93
N ALA A 77 -13.72 -5.21 22.06
CA ALA A 77 -14.05 -4.63 23.33
C ALA A 77 -15.36 -5.29 23.78
N LYS A 78 -15.30 -6.16 24.77
CA LYS A 78 -16.48 -6.76 25.39
C LYS A 78 -16.87 -5.92 26.60
N GLY A 79 -18.17 -5.67 26.74
CA GLY A 79 -18.74 -5.08 27.95
C GLY A 79 -18.48 -3.58 28.14
N ALA A 80 -17.94 -3.18 29.29
CA ALA A 80 -17.79 -1.77 29.68
C ALA A 80 -16.80 -0.99 28.78
N ALA A 81 -15.75 -1.66 28.25
CA ALA A 81 -14.80 -1.03 27.33
C ALA A 81 -15.44 -0.65 26.00
N LEU A 82 -16.35 -1.48 25.48
CA LEU A 82 -17.13 -1.15 24.27
C LEU A 82 -18.01 0.07 24.47
N LYS A 83 -18.69 0.17 25.62
CA LYS A 83 -19.51 1.34 25.95
C LYS A 83 -18.69 2.62 26.10
N ALA A 84 -17.46 2.52 26.65
CA ALA A 84 -16.56 3.67 26.79
C ALA A 84 -16.06 4.18 25.42
N ILE A 85 -15.74 3.28 24.51
CA ILE A 85 -15.31 3.60 23.13
C ILE A 85 -16.47 4.23 22.35
N GLN A 86 -17.67 3.66 22.45
CA GLN A 86 -18.88 4.22 21.83
C GLN A 86 -19.29 5.58 22.41
N ALA A 87 -19.12 5.78 23.71
CA ALA A 87 -19.40 7.06 24.38
C ALA A 87 -18.41 8.18 23.96
N GLN A 88 -17.21 7.81 23.51
CA GLN A 88 -16.21 8.74 22.96
C GLN A 88 -16.40 8.99 21.45
N GLY A 89 -17.47 8.48 20.84
CA GLY A 89 -17.73 8.63 19.41
C GLY A 89 -16.80 7.81 18.51
N LEU A 90 -15.98 6.94 19.09
CA LEU A 90 -15.09 6.04 18.36
C LEU A 90 -15.94 4.92 17.73
N ARG A 91 -16.31 5.10 16.46
CA ARG A 91 -16.90 4.04 15.64
C ARG A 91 -15.80 3.02 15.32
N GLY A 92 -15.97 1.78 15.70
CA GLY A 92 -14.95 0.78 15.35
C GLY A 92 -15.16 -0.58 15.98
N ALA A 93 -16.13 -0.73 16.85
CA ALA A 93 -16.35 -1.98 17.57
C ALA A 93 -17.58 -2.78 17.10
N GLY A 94 -18.26 -2.39 16.04
CA GLY A 94 -19.54 -2.98 15.67
C GLY A 94 -19.80 -3.22 14.19
N GLU A 95 -19.12 -2.57 13.30
CA GLU A 95 -19.35 -2.74 11.88
C GLU A 95 -18.12 -3.41 11.24
N HIS A 96 -18.38 -4.51 10.53
CA HIS A 96 -17.42 -5.55 10.14
C HIS A 96 -16.50 -5.18 8.98
N GLU A 97 -16.34 -3.91 8.65
CA GLU A 97 -15.48 -3.52 7.56
C GLU A 97 -14.03 -3.33 8.02
N PRO A 98 -13.07 -3.86 7.26
CA PRO A 98 -11.66 -3.73 7.60
C PRO A 98 -11.15 -2.30 7.42
N TRP A 99 -10.18 -1.92 8.25
CA TRP A 99 -9.44 -0.69 8.11
C TRP A 99 -8.36 -0.79 7.04
N PHE A 100 -8.20 0.29 6.27
CA PHE A 100 -7.16 0.43 5.25
C PHE A 100 -6.40 1.75 5.44
N VAL A 101 -5.10 1.72 5.21
CA VAL A 101 -4.28 2.93 5.16
C VAL A 101 -4.68 3.74 3.93
N ALA A 102 -5.16 4.96 4.12
CA ALA A 102 -5.59 5.83 3.04
C ALA A 102 -4.60 6.96 2.76
N ARG A 103 -3.96 7.52 3.80
CA ARG A 103 -3.02 8.64 3.65
C ARG A 103 -1.92 8.58 4.71
N LYS A 104 -0.79 9.21 4.39
CA LYS A 104 0.29 9.50 5.33
C LYS A 104 0.46 11.01 5.41
N ASP A 105 0.21 11.58 6.55
CA ASP A 105 0.51 12.98 6.84
C ASP A 105 1.92 13.05 7.44
N LEU A 106 2.87 13.43 6.59
CA LEU A 106 4.29 13.47 6.97
C LEU A 106 4.59 14.67 7.88
N GLU A 107 3.85 15.77 7.73
CA GLU A 107 4.04 16.99 8.51
C GLU A 107 3.64 16.78 9.99
N HIS A 108 2.52 16.08 10.20
CA HIS A 108 1.99 15.81 11.54
C HIS A 108 2.29 14.40 12.04
N ASN A 109 3.15 13.64 11.32
CA ASN A 109 3.48 12.25 11.64
C ASN A 109 2.23 11.41 11.94
N THR A 110 1.20 11.51 11.09
CA THR A 110 -0.11 10.86 11.29
C THR A 110 -0.40 9.86 10.18
N LEU A 111 -0.85 8.67 10.58
CA LEU A 111 -1.36 7.65 9.65
C LEU A 111 -2.88 7.75 9.59
N CYS A 112 -3.43 8.12 8.42
CA CYS A 112 -4.86 8.19 8.22
C CYS A 112 -5.40 6.88 7.65
N VAL A 113 -6.43 6.35 8.28
CA VAL A 113 -7.07 5.10 7.88
C VAL A 113 -8.57 5.28 7.68
N VAL A 114 -9.16 4.45 6.83
CA VAL A 114 -10.58 4.45 6.50
C VAL A 114 -11.14 3.04 6.58
N GLN A 115 -12.44 2.91 6.84
CA GLN A 115 -13.14 1.63 6.78
C GLN A 115 -13.72 1.39 5.38
N GLY A 116 -13.72 0.11 4.96
CA GLY A 116 -14.23 -0.31 3.66
C GLY A 116 -13.20 -0.20 2.54
N HIS A 117 -13.26 -1.18 1.64
CA HIS A 117 -12.35 -1.26 0.48
C HIS A 117 -12.60 -0.15 -0.54
N ASP A 118 -13.85 0.27 -0.70
CA ASP A 118 -14.28 1.19 -1.76
C ASP A 118 -14.38 2.64 -1.28
N HIS A 119 -13.72 2.95 -0.15
CA HIS A 119 -13.72 4.30 0.39
C HIS A 119 -13.08 5.29 -0.59
N PRO A 120 -13.67 6.49 -0.83
CA PRO A 120 -13.17 7.46 -1.82
C PRO A 120 -11.70 7.86 -1.65
N TRP A 121 -11.18 7.87 -0.41
CA TRP A 121 -9.76 8.20 -0.16
C TRP A 121 -8.78 7.13 -0.65
N LEU A 122 -9.25 5.95 -1.00
CA LEU A 122 -8.46 4.89 -1.60
C LEU A 122 -8.46 4.92 -3.12
N LEU A 123 -9.27 5.78 -3.73
CA LEU A 123 -9.47 5.86 -5.17
C LEU A 123 -8.77 7.08 -5.75
N SER A 124 -8.14 6.92 -6.91
CA SER A 124 -7.46 7.98 -7.64
C SER A 124 -7.77 7.88 -9.12
N ASP A 125 -8.29 8.97 -9.70
CA ASP A 125 -8.60 9.05 -11.12
C ASP A 125 -7.36 9.33 -11.99
N ALA A 126 -6.33 9.89 -11.35
CA ALA A 126 -5.10 10.28 -12.04
C ALA A 126 -3.87 10.06 -11.16
N LEU A 127 -2.70 10.03 -11.80
CA LEU A 127 -1.40 10.13 -11.16
C LEU A 127 -0.47 11.05 -11.93
N GLN A 128 0.50 11.61 -11.22
CA GLN A 128 1.65 12.30 -11.83
C GLN A 128 2.92 11.57 -11.39
N ALA A 129 3.89 11.48 -12.31
CA ALA A 129 5.18 10.87 -12.03
C ALA A 129 6.29 11.55 -12.82
N GLY A 130 7.52 11.40 -12.33
CA GLY A 130 8.74 11.87 -13.00
C GLY A 130 9.75 10.74 -13.09
N ASP A 131 10.93 11.07 -13.63
CA ASP A 131 12.08 10.15 -13.71
C ASP A 131 11.77 8.79 -14.34
N ALA A 132 10.90 8.79 -15.37
CA ALA A 132 10.48 7.55 -16.03
C ALA A 132 11.64 6.91 -16.79
N SER A 133 11.78 5.60 -16.64
CA SER A 133 12.66 4.78 -17.47
C SER A 133 11.88 4.18 -18.63
N TRP A 134 12.04 4.77 -19.81
CA TRP A 134 11.34 4.33 -21.01
C TRP A 134 12.10 3.16 -21.68
N CYS A 135 11.41 2.04 -21.89
CA CYS A 135 12.02 0.85 -22.50
C CYS A 135 12.53 1.12 -23.94
N ALA A 136 11.90 2.03 -24.67
CA ALA A 136 12.34 2.46 -26.01
C ALA A 136 13.49 3.48 -25.99
N GLY A 137 13.92 3.94 -24.80
CA GLY A 137 14.94 4.98 -24.64
C GLY A 137 14.41 6.41 -24.73
N GLU A 138 13.20 6.59 -25.22
CA GLU A 138 12.51 7.87 -25.34
C GLU A 138 11.05 7.76 -24.92
N PRO A 139 10.41 8.86 -24.46
CA PRO A 139 9.01 8.85 -24.08
C PRO A 139 8.11 8.56 -25.29
N PRO A 140 7.03 7.79 -25.12
CA PRO A 140 6.05 7.57 -26.17
C PRO A 140 5.24 8.85 -26.45
N ALA A 141 4.56 8.93 -27.60
CA ALA A 141 3.68 10.06 -27.87
C ALA A 141 2.52 10.13 -26.87
N PRO A 142 2.02 11.34 -26.50
CA PRO A 142 0.80 11.46 -25.73
C PRO A 142 -0.37 10.74 -26.40
N GLY A 143 -1.24 10.10 -25.60
CA GLY A 143 -2.36 9.36 -26.18
C GLY A 143 -2.97 8.31 -25.26
N ALA A 144 -3.74 7.40 -25.86
CA ALA A 144 -4.40 6.29 -25.14
C ALA A 144 -3.44 5.13 -24.92
N TYR A 145 -3.37 4.68 -23.67
CA TYR A 145 -2.51 3.58 -23.21
C TYR A 145 -3.27 2.72 -22.20
N ALA A 146 -2.60 1.70 -21.71
CA ALA A 146 -3.03 0.96 -20.54
C ALA A 146 -1.87 0.91 -19.54
N ALA A 147 -2.17 1.14 -18.28
CA ALA A 147 -1.18 1.17 -17.22
C ALA A 147 -1.67 0.44 -15.96
N LYS A 148 -0.74 -0.02 -15.16
CA LYS A 148 -1.04 -0.56 -13.83
C LYS A 148 -0.23 0.17 -12.76
N THR A 149 -0.88 0.47 -11.66
CA THR A 149 -0.28 1.15 -10.52
C THR A 149 0.33 0.17 -9.52
N ARG A 150 0.08 -1.14 -9.68
CA ARG A 150 0.62 -2.21 -8.86
C ARG A 150 0.90 -3.45 -9.69
N TYR A 151 1.96 -4.18 -9.34
CA TYR A 151 2.45 -5.36 -10.07
C TYR A 151 1.38 -6.43 -10.38
N ARG A 152 0.44 -6.67 -9.47
CA ARG A 152 -0.59 -7.72 -9.62
C ARG A 152 -1.93 -7.22 -10.15
N GLN A 153 -2.06 -5.93 -10.45
CA GLN A 153 -3.26 -5.39 -11.08
C GLN A 153 -3.31 -5.72 -12.58
N VAL A 154 -4.52 -5.72 -13.13
CA VAL A 154 -4.75 -5.72 -14.57
C VAL A 154 -4.42 -4.34 -15.10
N ASP A 155 -3.91 -4.26 -16.34
CA ASP A 155 -3.67 -2.98 -17.02
C ASP A 155 -5.00 -2.24 -17.17
N ALA A 156 -5.05 -0.99 -16.69
CA ALA A 156 -6.23 -0.13 -16.75
C ALA A 156 -6.09 0.88 -17.91
N PRO A 157 -7.13 1.07 -18.74
CA PRO A 157 -7.12 2.10 -19.77
C PRO A 157 -6.88 3.48 -19.17
N CYS A 158 -6.01 4.26 -19.82
CA CYS A 158 -5.66 5.58 -19.39
C CYS A 158 -5.19 6.46 -20.56
N ARG A 159 -5.15 7.75 -20.35
CA ARG A 159 -4.53 8.73 -21.22
C ARG A 159 -3.20 9.17 -20.61
N LEU A 160 -2.15 9.11 -21.41
CA LEU A 160 -0.83 9.66 -21.10
C LEU A 160 -0.70 11.06 -21.64
N ASP A 161 -0.32 12.00 -20.80
CA ASP A 161 0.11 13.34 -21.18
C ASP A 161 1.53 13.58 -20.64
N LEU A 162 2.38 14.23 -21.46
CA LEU A 162 3.78 14.51 -21.14
C LEU A 162 3.96 16.00 -20.85
N ASP A 163 4.73 16.28 -19.82
CA ASP A 163 5.15 17.63 -19.47
C ASP A 163 6.53 17.94 -20.10
N PRO A 164 6.79 19.17 -20.57
CA PRO A 164 8.11 19.56 -21.07
C PRO A 164 9.28 19.38 -20.10
N SER A 165 9.00 19.28 -18.80
CA SER A 165 10.00 19.01 -17.77
C SER A 165 10.46 17.55 -17.69
N GLY A 166 9.83 16.64 -18.48
CA GLY A 166 10.07 15.20 -18.42
C GLY A 166 9.15 14.46 -17.44
N ALA A 167 8.29 15.18 -16.73
CA ALA A 167 7.22 14.56 -15.95
C ALA A 167 6.07 14.10 -16.88
N PHE A 168 5.24 13.20 -16.38
CA PHE A 168 4.06 12.75 -17.10
C PHE A 168 2.87 12.58 -16.17
N SER A 169 1.68 12.62 -16.74
CA SER A 169 0.45 12.29 -16.03
C SER A 169 -0.30 11.17 -16.73
N LEU A 170 -0.98 10.37 -15.93
CA LEU A 170 -1.94 9.38 -16.40
C LEU A 170 -3.31 9.74 -15.86
N GLN A 171 -4.29 9.90 -16.75
CA GLN A 171 -5.71 10.01 -16.42
C GLN A 171 -6.37 8.67 -16.73
N PHE A 172 -6.90 8.00 -15.74
CA PHE A 172 -7.55 6.70 -15.89
C PHE A 172 -9.02 6.83 -16.24
N ASP A 173 -9.54 5.91 -17.05
CA ASP A 173 -10.95 5.84 -17.40
C ASP A 173 -11.81 5.39 -16.20
N GLN A 174 -11.20 4.66 -15.26
CA GLN A 174 -11.81 4.22 -14.01
C GLN A 174 -10.84 4.47 -12.85
N PRO A 175 -11.35 4.87 -11.67
CA PRO A 175 -10.51 5.13 -10.51
C PRO A 175 -9.64 3.93 -10.16
N GLN A 176 -8.37 4.19 -9.85
CA GLN A 176 -7.41 3.17 -9.45
C GLN A 176 -7.29 3.11 -7.93
N TRP A 177 -7.28 1.88 -7.41
CA TRP A 177 -7.27 1.64 -5.97
C TRP A 177 -5.88 1.79 -5.36
N ALA A 178 -5.79 2.58 -4.30
CA ALA A 178 -4.62 2.77 -3.45
C ALA A 178 -3.33 3.03 -4.25
N VAL A 179 -3.37 3.97 -5.18
CA VAL A 179 -2.19 4.45 -5.90
C VAL A 179 -1.17 4.94 -4.88
N THR A 180 0.02 4.35 -4.90
CA THR A 180 1.05 4.58 -3.88
C THR A 180 2.21 5.32 -4.51
N PRO A 181 2.71 6.42 -3.90
CA PRO A 181 3.97 7.03 -4.28
C PRO A 181 5.11 6.01 -4.23
N GLY A 182 5.98 6.02 -5.22
CA GLY A 182 7.14 5.13 -5.36
C GLY A 182 8.43 5.81 -5.00
#